data_dc1e398196c62bc04e0bba11678b561a
#
_entry.id   dc1e398196c62bc04e0bba11678b561a
#
_cell.length_a   1.000
_cell.length_b   1.000
_cell.length_c   1.000
_cell.angle_alpha   90.00
_cell.angle_beta   90.00
_cell.angle_gamma   90.00
#
_symmetry.space_group_name_H-M   'P 1'
#
loop_
_entity.id
_entity.type
_entity.pdbx_description
1 polymer ?
#
loop_
_entity_poly.entity_id
_entity_poly.type
_entity_poly.pdbx_seq_one_letter_code
_entity_poly.pdbx_strand_id
1 'polypeptide(L)'
;MTVLTVVLGTPFLFGDHPVRWEAGSKLPTLVLDDAPESTAPADTTDVKASPSPTADPLKVAEPWKKGMPQWGVQLYWEEEKTKRSDAFIEKQAEKHAKYLIGLGANSVSVSFPFYIESRTSNVLSEGAKTPSPARVERVLKVFKDAGFRTTLRPIMDEGSLKQANGWRGNIEPDSRSAWFASYKKLVTPYLKVADEAKTNTFVIGTELNSLEGDVGWGPLVSSAEKSFSGEVSYDANWDNYVRGRISMPVNHLGVDAYFPVKVADTASVGTLAKGWNDWLDRKATGKLPNILIAESGIGAMKGAYHAPGDFYARRTVNEKVQANWYTAVCQVVQERQMQGVYWWSIHFDDDPNTAPDDKTASRLDFAGRPLTEKAIKTCFSSDYAGPGTDDSTS
;
A
#
# COMPACT_ATOMS: atom_id res chain seq x y z
N MET A 1 23.70 23.19 -44.09
CA MET A 1 22.59 23.57 -43.23
C MET A 1 21.95 22.28 -42.74
N THR A 2 22.45 21.77 -41.66
CA THR A 2 22.07 20.45 -41.12
C THR A 2 21.13 20.69 -39.95
N VAL A 3 19.86 20.29 -40.09
CA VAL A 3 18.86 20.41 -39.03
C VAL A 3 19.07 19.27 -38.06
N LEU A 4 19.49 19.61 -36.85
CA LEU A 4 19.62 18.68 -35.74
C LEU A 4 18.25 18.53 -35.09
N THR A 5 17.58 17.42 -35.34
CA THR A 5 16.32 17.08 -34.65
C THR A 5 16.68 16.55 -33.24
N VAL A 6 16.55 17.40 -32.24
CA VAL A 6 16.64 16.99 -30.85
C VAL A 6 15.33 16.29 -30.48
N VAL A 7 15.35 14.98 -30.37
CA VAL A 7 14.26 14.21 -29.76
C VAL A 7 14.38 14.43 -28.24
N LEU A 8 13.61 15.35 -27.73
CA LEU A 8 13.38 15.50 -26.28
C LEU A 8 12.54 14.31 -25.84
N GLY A 9 13.20 13.31 -25.28
CA GLY A 9 12.53 12.30 -24.48
C GLY A 9 11.94 12.99 -23.26
N THR A 10 10.63 13.02 -23.19
CA THR A 10 9.90 13.48 -21.99
C THR A 10 10.25 12.57 -20.84
N PRO A 11 10.86 13.06 -19.74
CA PRO A 11 11.00 12.28 -18.54
C PRO A 11 9.59 11.99 -18.01
N PHE A 12 9.31 10.74 -17.67
CA PHE A 12 8.11 10.38 -16.93
C PHE A 12 8.19 11.09 -15.57
N LEU A 13 7.45 12.17 -15.44
CA LEU A 13 7.26 12.89 -14.20
C LEU A 13 6.30 12.06 -13.34
N PHE A 14 6.84 11.23 -12.47
CA PHE A 14 6.12 10.76 -11.30
C PHE A 14 6.08 11.92 -10.31
N GLY A 15 5.02 12.71 -10.39
CA GLY A 15 4.86 13.85 -9.52
C GLY A 15 4.08 13.45 -8.28
N ASP A 16 4.76 13.19 -7.17
CA ASP A 16 4.14 13.17 -5.87
C ASP A 16 4.02 14.57 -5.32
N HIS A 17 2.85 15.14 -5.25
CA HIS A 17 2.60 16.35 -4.48
C HIS A 17 1.91 15.96 -3.16
N PRO A 18 2.45 16.35 -2.00
CA PRO A 18 1.71 16.20 -0.76
C PRO A 18 0.41 17.00 -0.87
N VAL A 19 -0.71 16.35 -0.65
CA VAL A 19 -2.01 17.01 -0.62
C VAL A 19 -2.01 17.94 0.59
N ARG A 20 -2.00 19.25 0.34
CA ARG A 20 -2.25 20.26 1.36
C ARG A 20 -3.75 20.32 1.61
N TRP A 21 -4.17 19.90 2.79
CA TRP A 21 -5.52 20.11 3.26
C TRP A 21 -5.61 21.51 3.88
N GLU A 22 -6.45 22.36 3.34
CA GLU A 22 -6.94 23.52 4.06
C GLU A 22 -8.22 23.12 4.80
N ALA A 23 -8.13 23.03 6.12
CA ALA A 23 -9.28 22.88 6.98
C ALA A 23 -10.03 24.20 7.05
N GLY A 24 -11.22 24.26 6.52
CA GLY A 24 -12.08 25.43 6.70
C GLY A 24 -13.24 25.53 5.72
N SER A 25 -14.32 24.79 5.94
CA SER A 25 -15.65 25.25 5.57
C SER A 25 -16.69 24.65 6.53
N LYS A 26 -17.48 25.55 7.10
CA LYS A 26 -18.58 25.22 8.02
C LYS A 26 -19.70 24.51 7.24
N LEU A 27 -20.18 23.40 7.77
CA LEU A 27 -21.37 22.69 7.27
C LEU A 27 -22.66 23.48 7.59
N PRO A 28 -23.62 23.56 6.68
CA PRO A 28 -24.96 24.00 7.00
C PRO A 28 -25.74 22.87 7.69
N THR A 29 -26.46 23.23 8.72
CA THR A 29 -27.36 22.35 9.49
C THR A 29 -28.57 21.99 8.63
N LEU A 30 -28.77 20.71 8.34
CA LEU A 30 -29.99 20.21 7.71
C LEU A 30 -31.01 19.85 8.81
N VAL A 31 -32.15 20.50 8.75
CA VAL A 31 -33.36 20.19 9.54
C VAL A 31 -34.05 19.02 8.84
N LEU A 32 -34.27 17.93 9.55
CA LEU A 32 -35.07 16.80 9.08
C LEU A 32 -36.51 17.01 9.50
N ASP A 33 -37.42 17.07 8.54
CA ASP A 33 -38.87 17.01 8.74
C ASP A 33 -39.32 15.56 8.94
N ASP A 34 -40.33 15.41 9.82
CA ASP A 34 -40.92 14.18 10.27
C ASP A 34 -41.67 13.44 9.15
N ALA A 35 -41.54 12.11 9.09
CA ALA A 35 -42.38 11.22 8.30
C ALA A 35 -43.18 10.27 9.22
N PRO A 36 -44.42 9.92 8.85
CA PRO A 36 -45.42 9.35 9.78
C PRO A 36 -45.27 7.84 9.99
N GLU A 37 -45.64 7.44 11.20
CA GLU A 37 -45.77 6.05 11.65
C GLU A 37 -46.76 5.24 10.80
N SER A 38 -46.35 4.02 10.39
CA SER A 38 -47.22 2.99 9.82
C SER A 38 -47.25 1.81 10.77
N THR A 39 -48.46 1.57 11.31
CA THR A 39 -48.81 0.41 12.14
C THR A 39 -49.24 -0.77 11.28
N ALA A 40 -48.63 -1.94 11.47
CA ALA A 40 -49.17 -3.23 11.06
C ALA A 40 -48.80 -4.34 12.07
N PRO A 41 -49.64 -5.37 12.27
CA PRO A 41 -49.67 -6.17 13.48
C PRO A 41 -48.65 -7.32 13.50
N ALA A 42 -48.27 -7.70 14.72
CA ALA A 42 -47.38 -8.82 15.04
C ALA A 42 -48.07 -10.17 14.75
N ASP A 43 -47.30 -11.07 14.13
CA ASP A 43 -47.58 -12.51 14.18
C ASP A 43 -46.35 -13.21 14.78
N THR A 44 -46.61 -13.90 15.89
CA THR A 44 -45.63 -14.58 16.72
C THR A 44 -45.48 -16.03 16.29
N THR A 45 -44.27 -16.39 15.79
CA THR A 45 -43.81 -17.77 15.86
C THR A 45 -42.37 -17.79 16.39
N ASP A 46 -42.25 -18.24 17.66
CA ASP A 46 -40.97 -18.51 18.33
C ASP A 46 -40.21 -19.61 17.60
N VAL A 47 -39.17 -19.22 16.83
CA VAL A 47 -38.09 -20.12 16.45
C VAL A 47 -36.87 -19.74 17.28
N LYS A 48 -36.58 -20.54 18.28
CA LYS A 48 -35.42 -20.42 19.14
C LYS A 48 -34.15 -20.68 18.30
N ALA A 49 -33.63 -19.61 17.67
CA ALA A 49 -32.30 -19.65 17.04
C ALA A 49 -31.25 -19.71 18.15
N SER A 50 -30.48 -20.79 18.12
CA SER A 50 -29.25 -20.91 18.92
C SER A 50 -28.33 -19.74 18.56
N PRO A 51 -27.75 -19.00 19.51
CA PRO A 51 -26.86 -17.91 19.18
C PRO A 51 -25.60 -18.50 18.53
N SER A 52 -25.41 -18.19 17.24
CA SER A 52 -24.09 -18.29 16.62
C SER A 52 -23.14 -17.46 17.47
N PRO A 53 -21.90 -17.92 17.73
CA PRO A 53 -20.94 -17.13 18.46
C PRO A 53 -20.78 -15.79 17.72
N THR A 54 -21.12 -14.71 18.38
CA THR A 54 -20.88 -13.34 17.86
C THR A 54 -19.38 -13.21 17.68
N ALA A 55 -18.93 -13.24 16.43
CA ALA A 55 -17.52 -13.01 16.11
C ALA A 55 -17.12 -11.64 16.70
N ASP A 56 -15.97 -11.60 17.38
CA ASP A 56 -15.38 -10.35 17.86
C ASP A 56 -15.22 -9.41 16.65
N PRO A 57 -15.86 -8.23 16.63
CA PRO A 57 -15.84 -7.32 15.50
C PRO A 57 -14.42 -6.79 15.16
N LEU A 58 -13.43 -7.02 16.02
CA LEU A 58 -12.03 -6.66 15.81
C LEU A 58 -11.14 -7.89 15.58
N LYS A 59 -11.67 -8.98 15.05
CA LYS A 59 -10.87 -10.16 14.71
C LYS A 59 -11.00 -10.52 13.23
N VAL A 60 -9.84 -10.74 12.60
CA VAL A 60 -9.75 -11.33 11.26
C VAL A 60 -10.37 -12.73 11.30
N ALA A 61 -11.32 -13.01 10.41
CA ALA A 61 -12.04 -14.30 10.40
C ALA A 61 -11.08 -15.48 10.11
N GLU A 62 -10.19 -15.28 9.14
CA GLU A 62 -9.17 -16.24 8.75
C GLU A 62 -7.76 -15.60 8.80
N PRO A 63 -7.08 -15.65 9.96
CA PRO A 63 -5.72 -15.12 10.07
C PRO A 63 -4.78 -15.81 9.08
N TRP A 64 -3.92 -14.99 8.47
CA TRP A 64 -2.97 -15.48 7.48
C TRP A 64 -2.05 -16.59 8.03
N LYS A 65 -1.82 -17.60 7.22
CA LYS A 65 -0.85 -18.69 7.46
C LYS A 65 0.09 -18.79 6.27
N LYS A 66 1.30 -19.31 6.49
CA LYS A 66 2.27 -19.56 5.41
C LYS A 66 1.63 -20.37 4.27
N GLY A 67 1.81 -19.89 3.05
CA GLY A 67 1.23 -20.47 1.84
C GLY A 67 -0.13 -19.87 1.43
N MET A 68 -0.84 -19.18 2.32
CA MET A 68 -2.04 -18.42 1.97
C MET A 68 -1.68 -17.11 1.26
N PRO A 69 -2.60 -16.55 0.44
CA PRO A 69 -2.37 -15.22 -0.13
C PRO A 69 -2.39 -14.14 0.94
N GLN A 70 -1.55 -13.15 0.78
CA GLN A 70 -1.57 -11.92 1.58
C GLN A 70 -2.57 -10.96 0.94
N TRP A 71 -3.79 -10.92 1.46
CA TRP A 71 -4.83 -9.98 1.06
C TRP A 71 -4.73 -8.73 1.93
N GLY A 72 -4.01 -7.73 1.43
CA GLY A 72 -3.55 -6.62 2.23
C GLY A 72 -3.93 -5.24 1.71
N VAL A 73 -3.70 -4.26 2.58
CA VAL A 73 -3.83 -2.82 2.29
C VAL A 73 -2.62 -2.10 2.87
N GLN A 74 -2.11 -1.12 2.13
CA GLN A 74 -1.14 -0.16 2.60
C GLN A 74 -1.86 0.95 3.38
N LEU A 75 -1.53 1.11 4.64
CA LEU A 75 -2.00 2.19 5.48
C LEU A 75 -0.89 3.23 5.59
N TYR A 76 -1.04 4.36 4.90
CA TYR A 76 -0.04 5.42 4.88
C TYR A 76 -0.29 6.42 6.02
N TRP A 77 0.70 6.58 6.89
CA TRP A 77 0.59 7.37 8.10
C TRP A 77 1.57 8.54 8.13
N GLU A 78 1.05 9.74 7.96
CA GLU A 78 1.74 10.98 8.25
C GLU A 78 1.35 11.46 9.66
N GLU A 79 2.31 11.51 10.58
CA GLU A 79 2.08 11.89 11.97
C GLU A 79 1.86 13.40 12.13
N GLU A 80 0.76 13.79 12.78
CA GLU A 80 0.55 15.15 13.26
C GLU A 80 0.93 15.28 14.75
N LYS A 81 2.23 15.34 15.05
CA LYS A 81 2.80 15.26 16.41
C LYS A 81 2.17 16.21 17.46
N THR A 82 1.57 17.32 17.03
CA THR A 82 1.11 18.37 17.94
C THR A 82 -0.35 18.28 18.35
N LYS A 83 -1.14 17.39 17.75
CA LYS A 83 -2.61 17.44 17.85
C LYS A 83 -3.28 16.18 18.38
N ARG A 84 -2.59 15.04 18.50
CA ARG A 84 -3.23 13.76 18.76
C ARG A 84 -2.62 13.01 19.94
N SER A 85 -3.48 12.50 20.82
CA SER A 85 -3.06 11.64 21.93
C SER A 85 -2.78 10.21 21.45
N ASP A 86 -2.03 9.44 22.24
CA ASP A 86 -1.81 8.02 21.97
C ASP A 86 -3.13 7.24 21.92
N ALA A 87 -4.10 7.56 22.80
CA ALA A 87 -5.43 6.96 22.77
C ALA A 87 -6.21 7.29 21.48
N PHE A 88 -5.99 8.46 20.88
CA PHE A 88 -6.57 8.78 19.57
C PHE A 88 -5.96 7.90 18.47
N ILE A 89 -4.62 7.70 18.48
CA ILE A 89 -3.90 6.87 17.53
C ILE A 89 -4.38 5.41 17.61
N GLU A 90 -4.54 4.87 18.81
CA GLU A 90 -5.06 3.51 19.02
C GLU A 90 -6.49 3.35 18.47
N LYS A 91 -7.39 4.29 18.78
CA LYS A 91 -8.77 4.28 18.25
C LYS A 91 -8.82 4.40 16.73
N GLN A 92 -7.91 5.17 16.14
CA GLN A 92 -7.84 5.30 14.69
C GLN A 92 -7.35 3.99 14.07
N ALA A 93 -6.36 3.32 14.67
CA ALA A 93 -5.91 2.00 14.24
C ALA A 93 -7.05 0.95 14.35
N GLU A 94 -7.82 0.96 15.45
CA GLU A 94 -9.01 0.08 15.62
C GLU A 94 -10.06 0.34 14.53
N LYS A 95 -10.33 1.61 14.19
CA LYS A 95 -11.26 1.97 13.11
C LYS A 95 -10.82 1.39 11.78
N HIS A 96 -9.53 1.53 11.44
CA HIS A 96 -8.97 0.95 10.23
C HIS A 96 -9.00 -0.59 10.28
N ALA A 97 -8.64 -1.20 11.41
CA ALA A 97 -8.73 -2.65 11.58
C ALA A 97 -10.15 -3.17 11.30
N LYS A 98 -11.17 -2.53 11.87
CA LYS A 98 -12.58 -2.86 11.61
C LYS A 98 -12.95 -2.74 10.14
N TYR A 99 -12.54 -1.66 9.48
CA TYR A 99 -12.80 -1.46 8.06
C TYR A 99 -12.12 -2.54 7.20
N LEU A 100 -10.84 -2.83 7.45
CA LEU A 100 -10.09 -3.85 6.72
C LEU A 100 -10.66 -5.25 6.91
N ILE A 101 -11.10 -5.61 8.12
CA ILE A 101 -11.83 -6.85 8.39
C ILE A 101 -13.12 -6.90 7.55
N GLY A 102 -13.85 -5.79 7.47
CA GLY A 102 -15.05 -5.67 6.64
C GLY A 102 -14.81 -5.82 5.13
N LEU A 103 -13.58 -5.61 4.67
CA LEU A 103 -13.14 -5.90 3.30
C LEU A 103 -12.71 -7.36 3.09
N GLY A 104 -12.51 -8.13 4.16
CA GLY A 104 -11.96 -9.49 4.11
C GLY A 104 -10.43 -9.54 4.08
N ALA A 105 -9.74 -8.44 4.44
CA ALA A 105 -8.29 -8.43 4.50
C ALA A 105 -7.75 -9.31 5.65
N ASN A 106 -6.66 -9.99 5.39
CA ASN A 106 -5.90 -10.75 6.40
C ASN A 106 -4.53 -10.15 6.70
N SER A 107 -4.16 -9.10 5.98
CA SER A 107 -2.85 -8.46 6.04
C SER A 107 -2.98 -6.94 6.03
N VAL A 108 -2.05 -6.25 6.67
CA VAL A 108 -1.93 -4.79 6.65
C VAL A 108 -0.47 -4.39 6.66
N SER A 109 -0.13 -3.38 5.87
CA SER A 109 1.19 -2.74 5.89
C SER A 109 1.06 -1.32 6.41
N VAL A 110 1.82 -1.00 7.45
CA VAL A 110 1.89 0.34 8.01
C VAL A 110 3.09 1.03 7.39
N SER A 111 2.83 2.00 6.51
CA SER A 111 3.84 2.80 5.82
C SER A 111 3.90 4.20 6.43
N PHE A 112 5.10 4.75 6.60
CA PHE A 112 5.28 6.11 7.13
C PHE A 112 6.53 6.77 6.53
N PRO A 113 6.54 8.13 6.42
CA PRO A 113 7.63 8.83 5.76
C PRO A 113 8.86 8.99 6.65
N PHE A 114 10.04 8.93 6.01
CA PHE A 114 11.29 9.52 6.46
C PHE A 114 11.88 10.37 5.34
N TYR A 115 12.92 11.17 5.61
CA TYR A 115 13.32 12.25 4.71
C TYR A 115 14.80 12.23 4.39
N ILE A 116 15.12 12.77 3.22
CA ILE A 116 16.46 13.13 2.77
C ILE A 116 16.44 14.58 2.26
N GLU A 117 17.45 15.36 2.54
CA GLU A 117 17.46 16.78 2.20
C GLU A 117 17.63 17.04 0.69
N SER A 118 18.47 16.24 0.03
CA SER A 118 18.72 16.33 -1.41
C SER A 118 19.08 14.96 -1.99
N ARG A 119 19.13 14.87 -3.31
CA ARG A 119 19.54 13.63 -4.01
C ARG A 119 20.93 13.14 -3.62
N THR A 120 21.84 14.05 -3.27
CA THR A 120 23.25 13.74 -2.94
C THR A 120 23.52 13.69 -1.45
N SER A 121 22.53 13.99 -0.61
CA SER A 121 22.68 13.98 0.84
C SER A 121 22.99 12.57 1.36
N ASN A 122 23.92 12.50 2.31
CA ASN A 122 24.27 11.27 3.02
C ASN A 122 23.47 11.08 4.30
N VAL A 123 22.67 12.08 4.70
CA VAL A 123 21.95 12.09 5.96
C VAL A 123 20.46 11.90 5.74
N LEU A 124 19.92 10.89 6.41
CA LEU A 124 18.49 10.66 6.48
C LEU A 124 17.97 11.04 7.86
N SER A 125 16.75 11.53 7.91
CA SER A 125 16.16 12.05 9.14
C SER A 125 14.69 11.69 9.28
N GLU A 126 14.23 11.65 10.51
CA GLU A 126 12.82 11.76 10.83
C GLU A 126 12.37 13.20 10.59
N GLY A 127 11.20 13.38 9.98
CA GLY A 127 10.57 14.68 9.81
C GLY A 127 9.43 14.92 10.80
N ALA A 128 8.74 16.05 10.61
CA ALA A 128 7.58 16.39 11.44
C ALA A 128 6.45 15.36 11.32
N LYS A 129 6.36 14.69 10.17
CA LYS A 129 5.32 13.70 9.87
C LYS A 129 5.75 12.26 10.11
N THR A 130 6.98 12.01 10.55
CA THR A 130 7.44 10.66 10.90
C THR A 130 6.90 10.28 12.27
N PRO A 131 6.11 9.21 12.42
CA PRO A 131 5.63 8.76 13.72
C PRO A 131 6.79 8.24 14.57
N SER A 132 6.73 8.47 15.88
CA SER A 132 7.75 7.93 16.79
C SER A 132 7.67 6.40 16.86
N PRO A 133 8.80 5.70 17.11
CA PRO A 133 8.80 4.25 17.24
C PRO A 133 7.77 3.74 18.25
N ALA A 134 7.59 4.40 19.40
CA ALA A 134 6.61 4.02 20.40
C ALA A 134 5.15 4.09 19.90
N ARG A 135 4.82 5.06 19.04
CA ARG A 135 3.49 5.15 18.42
C ARG A 135 3.29 4.11 17.34
N VAL A 136 4.34 3.84 16.55
CA VAL A 136 4.33 2.75 15.55
C VAL A 136 4.06 1.41 16.22
N GLU A 137 4.73 1.14 17.37
CA GLU A 137 4.50 -0.09 18.14
C GLU A 137 3.03 -0.25 18.56
N ARG A 138 2.39 0.82 19.05
CA ARG A 138 0.96 0.81 19.44
C ARG A 138 0.07 0.43 18.27
N VAL A 139 0.27 1.06 17.12
CA VAL A 139 -0.52 0.79 15.91
C VAL A 139 -0.32 -0.66 15.45
N LEU A 140 0.93 -1.13 15.41
CA LEU A 140 1.24 -2.52 15.04
C LEU A 140 0.58 -3.53 15.99
N LYS A 141 0.58 -3.26 17.31
CA LYS A 141 -0.07 -4.12 18.30
C LYS A 141 -1.58 -4.21 18.08
N VAL A 142 -2.27 -3.10 17.79
CA VAL A 142 -3.70 -3.12 17.48
C VAL A 142 -4.01 -4.07 16.31
N PHE A 143 -3.26 -3.96 15.21
CA PHE A 143 -3.47 -4.85 14.07
C PHE A 143 -3.07 -6.29 14.37
N LYS A 144 -1.99 -6.50 15.11
CA LYS A 144 -1.56 -7.84 15.51
C LYS A 144 -2.59 -8.53 16.40
N ASP A 145 -3.12 -7.82 17.39
CA ASP A 145 -4.14 -8.30 18.29
C ASP A 145 -5.45 -8.58 17.55
N ALA A 146 -5.76 -7.83 16.50
CA ALA A 146 -6.87 -8.12 15.60
C ALA A 146 -6.64 -9.35 14.68
N GLY A 147 -5.44 -9.93 14.69
CA GLY A 147 -5.12 -11.17 13.93
C GLY A 147 -4.58 -10.93 12.52
N PHE A 148 -4.24 -9.70 12.15
CA PHE A 148 -3.61 -9.41 10.86
C PHE A 148 -2.17 -9.93 10.78
N ARG A 149 -1.76 -10.36 9.60
CA ARG A 149 -0.36 -10.33 9.20
C ARG A 149 0.06 -8.87 9.07
N THR A 150 1.07 -8.46 9.80
CA THR A 150 1.51 -7.07 9.86
C THR A 150 2.84 -6.88 9.13
N THR A 151 2.94 -5.79 8.37
CA THR A 151 4.17 -5.32 7.74
C THR A 151 4.47 -3.90 8.21
N LEU A 152 5.73 -3.60 8.52
CA LEU A 152 6.20 -2.24 8.78
C LEU A 152 7.06 -1.78 7.61
N ARG A 153 6.74 -0.60 7.06
CA ARG A 153 7.32 -0.12 5.81
C ARG A 153 7.68 1.37 5.90
N PRO A 154 8.89 1.71 6.40
CA PRO A 154 9.41 3.06 6.26
C PRO A 154 9.64 3.40 4.78
N ILE A 155 9.13 4.55 4.32
CA ILE A 155 9.26 4.98 2.93
C ILE A 155 9.92 6.37 2.86
N MET A 156 10.88 6.53 1.96
CA MET A 156 11.50 7.84 1.75
C MET A 156 10.50 8.78 1.09
N ASP A 157 10.13 9.85 1.79
CA ASP A 157 9.32 10.93 1.22
C ASP A 157 10.15 11.78 0.26
N GLU A 158 9.51 12.20 -0.80
CA GLU A 158 10.14 12.89 -1.91
C GLU A 158 9.93 14.40 -1.89
N GLY A 159 9.32 14.95 -0.84
CA GLY A 159 8.95 16.36 -0.78
C GLY A 159 10.10 17.32 -1.08
N SER A 160 11.30 17.06 -0.58
CA SER A 160 12.50 17.84 -0.86
C SER A 160 13.15 17.49 -2.20
N LEU A 161 13.04 16.24 -2.65
CA LEU A 161 13.65 15.76 -3.90
C LEU A 161 12.96 16.33 -5.13
N LYS A 162 11.64 16.54 -5.09
CA LYS A 162 10.84 17.04 -6.21
C LYS A 162 11.25 18.40 -6.71
N GLN A 163 11.64 19.30 -5.81
CA GLN A 163 12.12 20.64 -6.20
C GLN A 163 13.37 20.58 -7.09
N ALA A 164 14.09 19.43 -7.01
CA ALA A 164 15.30 19.17 -7.79
C ALA A 164 15.08 18.12 -8.90
N ASN A 165 13.84 17.89 -9.35
CA ASN A 165 13.47 16.84 -10.29
C ASN A 165 13.95 15.43 -9.86
N GLY A 166 14.01 15.19 -8.57
CA GLY A 166 14.43 13.94 -7.98
C GLY A 166 13.25 13.12 -7.48
N TRP A 167 13.50 11.84 -7.26
CA TRP A 167 12.63 10.91 -6.56
C TRP A 167 13.50 9.87 -5.84
N ARG A 168 12.92 9.05 -4.95
CA ARG A 168 13.69 8.07 -4.15
C ARG A 168 14.52 7.10 -4.99
N GLY A 169 14.07 6.77 -6.17
CA GLY A 169 14.78 5.84 -7.06
C GLY A 169 15.94 6.43 -7.84
N ASN A 170 16.20 7.75 -7.74
CA ASN A 170 17.33 8.39 -8.45
C ASN A 170 18.26 9.18 -7.52
N ILE A 171 18.29 8.84 -6.24
CA ILE A 171 19.25 9.42 -5.30
C ILE A 171 20.66 8.98 -5.62
N GLU A 172 21.61 9.88 -5.41
CA GLU A 172 23.04 9.69 -5.68
C GLU A 172 23.87 10.26 -4.53
N PRO A 173 23.85 9.61 -3.33
CA PRO A 173 24.57 10.12 -2.17
C PRO A 173 26.06 10.34 -2.46
N ASP A 174 26.62 11.47 -2.01
CA ASP A 174 28.05 11.79 -2.16
C ASP A 174 28.96 10.73 -1.54
N SER A 175 28.48 10.07 -0.49
CA SER A 175 29.12 8.92 0.15
C SER A 175 28.10 7.82 0.45
N ARG A 176 28.10 6.75 -0.33
CA ARG A 176 27.20 5.60 -0.10
C ARG A 176 27.40 4.97 1.28
N SER A 177 28.63 4.84 1.75
CA SER A 177 28.89 4.28 3.08
C SER A 177 28.31 5.15 4.21
N ALA A 178 28.41 6.47 4.10
CA ALA A 178 27.82 7.40 5.05
C ALA A 178 26.28 7.35 4.98
N TRP A 179 25.71 7.23 3.79
CA TRP A 179 24.27 7.06 3.59
C TRP A 179 23.75 5.79 4.28
N PHE A 180 24.40 4.63 4.03
CA PHE A 180 23.99 3.37 4.67
C PHE A 180 24.15 3.40 6.20
N ALA A 181 25.19 4.09 6.71
CA ALA A 181 25.36 4.29 8.15
C ALA A 181 24.23 5.14 8.75
N SER A 182 23.85 6.22 8.06
CA SER A 182 22.71 7.08 8.43
C SER A 182 21.39 6.32 8.36
N TYR A 183 21.16 5.55 7.29
CA TYR A 183 19.96 4.76 7.12
C TYR A 183 19.82 3.68 8.20
N LYS A 184 20.90 2.96 8.50
CA LYS A 184 20.92 1.99 9.60
C LYS A 184 20.51 2.63 10.92
N LYS A 185 21.09 3.82 11.24
CA LYS A 185 20.73 4.56 12.46
C LYS A 185 19.25 4.91 12.51
N LEU A 186 18.67 5.32 11.37
CA LEU A 186 17.28 5.69 11.26
C LEU A 186 16.34 4.48 11.46
N VAL A 187 16.61 3.34 10.81
CA VAL A 187 15.69 2.18 10.85
C VAL A 187 15.82 1.33 12.10
N THR A 188 16.95 1.38 12.82
CA THR A 188 17.20 0.53 13.99
C THR A 188 16.12 0.63 15.08
N PRO A 189 15.65 1.81 15.51
CA PRO A 189 14.58 1.89 16.51
C PRO A 189 13.25 1.33 16.01
N TYR A 190 12.96 1.43 14.73
CA TYR A 190 11.75 0.86 14.12
C TYR A 190 11.83 -0.65 13.98
N LEU A 191 12.99 -1.21 13.66
CA LEU A 191 13.23 -2.66 13.69
C LEU A 191 12.97 -3.23 15.08
N LYS A 192 13.46 -2.53 16.13
CA LYS A 192 13.25 -2.95 17.51
C LYS A 192 11.76 -3.02 17.87
N VAL A 193 11.00 -1.95 17.63
CA VAL A 193 9.57 -1.93 17.97
C VAL A 193 8.74 -2.87 17.08
N ALA A 194 9.17 -3.12 15.84
CA ALA A 194 8.57 -4.13 14.99
C ALA A 194 8.74 -5.54 15.57
N ASP A 195 9.92 -5.86 16.12
CA ASP A 195 10.17 -7.13 16.79
C ASP A 195 9.36 -7.26 18.07
N GLU A 196 9.32 -6.21 18.90
CA GLU A 196 8.52 -6.15 20.14
C GLU A 196 7.02 -6.33 19.88
N ALA A 197 6.50 -5.75 18.78
CA ALA A 197 5.12 -5.92 18.33
C ALA A 197 4.86 -7.26 17.60
N LYS A 198 5.87 -8.11 17.43
CA LYS A 198 5.78 -9.37 16.68
C LYS A 198 5.27 -9.19 15.26
N THR A 199 5.73 -8.11 14.62
CA THR A 199 5.45 -7.81 13.21
C THR A 199 5.98 -8.94 12.33
N ASN A 200 5.27 -9.27 11.26
CA ASN A 200 5.66 -10.40 10.41
C ASN A 200 6.75 -10.03 9.41
N THR A 201 6.69 -8.80 8.85
CA THR A 201 7.65 -8.34 7.83
C THR A 201 8.11 -6.91 8.12
N PHE A 202 9.39 -6.66 7.92
CA PHE A 202 9.99 -5.33 7.87
C PHE A 202 10.54 -5.07 6.47
N VAL A 203 10.03 -4.03 5.79
CA VAL A 203 10.53 -3.62 4.48
C VAL A 203 11.76 -2.74 4.68
N ILE A 204 12.94 -3.28 4.34
CA ILE A 204 14.22 -2.60 4.55
C ILE A 204 14.52 -1.51 3.52
N GLY A 205 13.72 -1.41 2.48
CA GLY A 205 13.83 -0.36 1.47
C GLY A 205 12.75 -0.47 0.42
N THR A 206 12.34 0.66 -0.12
CA THR A 206 11.28 0.79 -1.11
C THR A 206 11.74 1.64 -2.27
N GLU A 207 11.72 1.08 -3.48
CA GLU A 207 11.99 1.79 -4.75
C GLU A 207 13.30 2.59 -4.76
N LEU A 208 14.33 2.14 -4.08
CA LEU A 208 15.66 2.79 -4.05
C LEU A 208 16.51 2.34 -5.25
N ASN A 209 15.97 2.51 -6.46
CA ASN A 209 16.47 1.91 -7.71
C ASN A 209 17.96 2.18 -7.97
N SER A 210 18.46 3.38 -7.66
CA SER A 210 19.87 3.77 -7.88
C SER A 210 20.84 3.14 -6.89
N LEU A 211 20.32 2.60 -5.79
CA LEU A 211 21.09 1.90 -4.76
C LEU A 211 20.97 0.38 -4.84
N GLU A 212 20.06 -0.15 -5.66
CA GLU A 212 19.92 -1.60 -5.84
C GLU A 212 21.25 -2.19 -6.36
N GLY A 213 21.69 -3.28 -5.73
CA GLY A 213 23.01 -3.88 -6.02
C GLY A 213 24.20 -3.24 -5.31
N ASP A 214 24.00 -2.20 -4.49
CA ASP A 214 25.08 -1.64 -3.69
C ASP A 214 25.54 -2.61 -2.60
N VAL A 215 26.86 -2.67 -2.39
CA VAL A 215 27.47 -3.56 -1.39
C VAL A 215 27.07 -3.23 0.05
N GLY A 216 26.59 -2.02 0.31
CA GLY A 216 26.10 -1.58 1.63
C GLY A 216 24.84 -2.30 2.10
N TRP A 217 24.05 -2.89 1.19
CA TRP A 217 22.86 -3.65 1.55
C TRP A 217 23.17 -4.91 2.36
N GLY A 218 24.23 -5.65 2.00
CA GLY A 218 24.57 -6.90 2.68
C GLY A 218 24.73 -6.73 4.20
N PRO A 219 25.61 -5.83 4.67
CA PRO A 219 25.74 -5.56 6.11
C PRO A 219 24.47 -5.01 6.78
N LEU A 220 23.67 -4.20 6.06
CA LEU A 220 22.43 -3.64 6.59
C LEU A 220 21.36 -4.73 6.80
N VAL A 221 21.11 -5.56 5.77
CA VAL A 221 20.15 -6.67 5.83
C VAL A 221 20.57 -7.68 6.91
N SER A 222 21.83 -8.11 6.94
CA SER A 222 22.34 -9.01 7.98
C SER A 222 22.20 -8.45 9.40
N SER A 223 22.33 -7.12 9.55
CA SER A 223 22.09 -6.47 10.85
C SER A 223 20.61 -6.44 11.22
N ALA A 224 19.73 -6.23 10.24
CA ALA A 224 18.28 -6.26 10.43
C ALA A 224 17.81 -7.68 10.83
N GLU A 225 18.22 -8.71 10.10
CA GLU A 225 17.88 -10.12 10.38
C GLU A 225 18.35 -10.61 11.75
N LYS A 226 19.42 -10.03 12.30
CA LYS A 226 19.90 -10.34 13.66
C LYS A 226 19.05 -9.71 14.77
N SER A 227 18.37 -8.59 14.47
CA SER A 227 17.62 -7.80 15.45
C SER A 227 16.11 -7.90 15.30
N PHE A 228 15.64 -8.55 14.26
CA PHE A 228 14.23 -8.72 13.94
C PHE A 228 13.93 -10.19 13.62
N SER A 229 12.99 -10.78 14.35
CA SER A 229 12.65 -12.20 14.24
C SER A 229 11.70 -12.53 13.08
N GLY A 230 11.12 -11.52 12.42
CA GLY A 230 10.27 -11.66 11.25
C GLY A 230 11.07 -11.67 9.94
N GLU A 231 10.36 -11.52 8.84
CA GLU A 231 10.94 -11.48 7.49
C GLU A 231 11.48 -10.07 7.17
N VAL A 232 12.69 -9.99 6.63
CA VAL A 232 13.22 -8.75 6.05
C VAL A 232 13.01 -8.80 4.54
N SER A 233 12.30 -7.80 4.00
CA SER A 233 11.95 -7.71 2.57
C SER A 233 12.44 -6.40 1.96
N TYR A 234 12.38 -6.34 0.64
CA TYR A 234 12.59 -5.13 -0.16
C TYR A 234 11.48 -5.00 -1.18
N ASP A 235 10.92 -3.78 -1.35
CA ASP A 235 9.89 -3.52 -2.33
C ASP A 235 10.50 -2.76 -3.54
N ALA A 236 10.52 -3.43 -4.68
CA ALA A 236 11.13 -2.94 -5.89
C ALA A 236 10.13 -2.19 -6.76
N ASN A 237 10.57 -1.09 -7.37
CA ASN A 237 9.77 -0.45 -8.40
C ASN A 237 9.58 -1.37 -9.61
N TRP A 238 8.38 -1.38 -10.18
CA TRP A 238 7.98 -2.25 -11.29
C TRP A 238 8.90 -2.17 -12.51
N ASP A 239 9.44 -0.99 -12.82
CA ASP A 239 10.25 -0.80 -14.02
C ASP A 239 11.64 -1.46 -13.89
N ASN A 240 12.25 -1.43 -12.71
CA ASN A 240 13.47 -2.18 -12.42
C ASN A 240 13.19 -3.68 -12.36
N TYR A 241 12.05 -4.08 -11.76
CA TYR A 241 11.65 -5.47 -11.68
C TYR A 241 11.55 -6.10 -13.08
N VAL A 242 10.79 -5.50 -14.01
CA VAL A 242 10.60 -6.05 -15.35
C VAL A 242 11.85 -5.99 -16.24
N ARG A 243 12.81 -5.10 -15.92
CA ARG A 243 14.12 -5.03 -16.58
C ARG A 243 15.12 -6.05 -16.02
N GLY A 244 14.79 -6.75 -14.97
CA GLY A 244 15.63 -7.75 -14.32
C GLY A 244 16.88 -7.19 -13.65
N ARG A 245 16.86 -5.93 -13.21
CA ARG A 245 18.02 -5.21 -12.65
C ARG A 245 18.14 -5.29 -11.13
N ILE A 246 17.16 -5.88 -10.44
CA ILE A 246 17.14 -5.93 -8.99
C ILE A 246 18.16 -6.94 -8.51
N SER A 247 19.08 -6.47 -7.65
CA SER A 247 20.05 -7.29 -6.95
C SER A 247 20.06 -6.86 -5.48
N MET A 248 19.22 -7.51 -4.68
CA MET A 248 19.07 -7.24 -3.25
C MET A 248 19.33 -8.51 -2.45
N PRO A 249 20.10 -8.45 -1.36
CA PRO A 249 20.42 -9.62 -0.53
C PRO A 249 19.28 -9.93 0.46
N VAL A 250 18.04 -10.03 -0.04
CA VAL A 250 16.84 -10.38 0.74
C VAL A 250 16.20 -11.64 0.18
N ASN A 251 15.55 -12.42 1.04
CA ASN A 251 14.84 -13.63 0.64
C ASN A 251 13.40 -13.33 0.15
N HIS A 252 12.86 -12.18 0.47
CA HIS A 252 11.49 -11.77 0.14
C HIS A 252 11.51 -10.48 -0.66
N LEU A 253 10.90 -10.52 -1.85
CA LEU A 253 10.82 -9.40 -2.77
C LEU A 253 9.35 -9.02 -2.99
N GLY A 254 9.00 -7.77 -2.67
CA GLY A 254 7.78 -7.13 -3.11
C GLY A 254 7.99 -6.37 -4.41
N VAL A 255 6.90 -6.15 -5.15
CA VAL A 255 6.89 -5.30 -6.35
C VAL A 255 5.81 -4.24 -6.21
N ASP A 256 6.22 -2.98 -6.29
CA ASP A 256 5.32 -1.84 -6.40
C ASP A 256 4.89 -1.70 -7.86
N ALA A 257 3.70 -2.26 -8.16
CA ALA A 257 3.29 -2.57 -9.52
C ALA A 257 2.26 -1.57 -10.06
N TYR A 258 2.75 -0.60 -10.81
CA TYR A 258 1.96 0.42 -11.50
C TYR A 258 2.13 0.30 -13.03
N PHE A 259 1.87 -0.88 -13.57
CA PHE A 259 2.05 -1.18 -14.99
C PHE A 259 1.10 -0.37 -15.87
N PRO A 260 1.57 0.53 -16.74
CA PRO A 260 0.70 1.29 -17.62
C PRO A 260 0.08 0.38 -18.70
N VAL A 261 -1.25 0.44 -18.84
CA VAL A 261 -1.98 -0.28 -19.89
C VAL A 261 -2.65 0.74 -20.83
N LYS A 262 -2.19 0.79 -22.08
CA LYS A 262 -2.63 1.81 -23.05
C LYS A 262 -3.95 1.39 -23.73
N VAL A 263 -5.04 1.46 -22.97
CA VAL A 263 -6.39 1.10 -23.43
C VAL A 263 -7.42 2.16 -23.05
N ALA A 264 -8.58 2.16 -23.67
CA ALA A 264 -9.67 3.08 -23.32
C ALA A 264 -10.26 2.74 -21.94
N ASP A 265 -10.91 3.73 -21.29
CA ASP A 265 -11.60 3.55 -19.99
C ASP A 265 -12.69 2.46 -20.03
N THR A 266 -13.21 2.16 -21.22
CA THR A 266 -14.23 1.13 -21.47
C THR A 266 -13.65 -0.27 -21.66
N ALA A 267 -12.32 -0.42 -21.55
CA ALA A 267 -11.67 -1.71 -21.70
C ALA A 267 -12.22 -2.74 -20.69
N SER A 268 -12.32 -3.98 -21.14
CA SER A 268 -12.76 -5.07 -20.28
C SER A 268 -11.68 -5.41 -19.22
N VAL A 269 -12.10 -6.02 -18.13
CA VAL A 269 -11.19 -6.56 -17.11
C VAL A 269 -10.18 -7.52 -17.72
N GLY A 270 -10.60 -8.41 -18.62
CA GLY A 270 -9.68 -9.33 -19.31
C GLY A 270 -8.64 -8.61 -20.20
N THR A 271 -8.99 -7.46 -20.79
CA THR A 271 -8.02 -6.65 -21.55
C THR A 271 -6.97 -6.04 -20.62
N LEU A 272 -7.38 -5.59 -19.43
CA LEU A 272 -6.47 -5.07 -18.42
C LEU A 272 -5.56 -6.17 -17.86
N ALA A 273 -6.14 -7.33 -17.52
CA ALA A 273 -5.38 -8.50 -17.04
C ALA A 273 -4.34 -8.95 -18.06
N LYS A 274 -4.72 -8.97 -19.36
CA LYS A 274 -3.75 -9.25 -20.43
C LYS A 274 -2.61 -8.23 -20.45
N GLY A 275 -2.92 -6.93 -20.36
CA GLY A 275 -1.89 -5.88 -20.32
C GLY A 275 -0.92 -6.03 -19.15
N TRP A 276 -1.41 -6.45 -17.98
CA TRP A 276 -0.60 -6.78 -16.82
C TRP A 276 0.27 -8.01 -17.05
N ASN A 277 -0.29 -9.08 -17.62
CA ASN A 277 0.47 -10.27 -17.95
C ASN A 277 1.57 -9.97 -19.00
N ASP A 278 1.30 -9.13 -20.01
CA ASP A 278 2.29 -8.69 -21.00
C ASP A 278 3.48 -7.94 -20.34
N TRP A 279 3.26 -7.23 -19.22
CA TRP A 279 4.33 -6.63 -18.44
C TRP A 279 5.12 -7.65 -17.62
N LEU A 280 4.44 -8.53 -16.91
CA LEU A 280 5.09 -9.56 -16.09
C LEU A 280 5.91 -10.53 -16.94
N ASP A 281 5.43 -10.87 -18.14
CA ASP A 281 6.11 -11.78 -19.09
C ASP A 281 7.46 -11.25 -19.60
N ARG A 282 7.72 -9.94 -19.46
CA ARG A 282 9.05 -9.37 -19.71
C ARG A 282 10.10 -9.88 -18.72
N LYS A 283 9.68 -10.26 -17.52
CA LYS A 283 10.55 -10.82 -16.50
C LYS A 283 10.53 -12.34 -16.50
N ALA A 284 9.34 -12.92 -16.44
CA ALA A 284 9.15 -14.38 -16.44
C ALA A 284 7.72 -14.73 -16.85
N THR A 285 7.58 -15.76 -17.65
CA THR A 285 6.29 -16.36 -18.03
C THR A 285 5.84 -17.39 -17.00
N GLY A 286 4.53 -17.67 -16.94
CA GLY A 286 3.97 -18.69 -16.06
C GLY A 286 3.78 -18.21 -14.60
N LYS A 287 3.89 -19.15 -13.66
CA LYS A 287 3.66 -18.89 -12.23
C LYS A 287 4.75 -18.04 -11.63
N LEU A 288 4.38 -17.21 -10.65
CA LEU A 288 5.28 -16.30 -9.92
C LEU A 288 5.07 -16.44 -8.39
N PRO A 289 5.23 -17.66 -7.83
CA PRO A 289 4.85 -17.97 -6.44
C PRO A 289 5.67 -17.21 -5.39
N ASN A 290 6.84 -16.70 -5.77
CA ASN A 290 7.74 -15.96 -4.87
C ASN A 290 7.58 -14.44 -4.97
N ILE A 291 6.58 -13.95 -5.72
CA ILE A 291 6.37 -12.52 -5.92
C ILE A 291 5.11 -12.07 -5.19
N LEU A 292 5.27 -11.01 -4.39
CA LEU A 292 4.19 -10.26 -3.76
C LEU A 292 4.00 -8.96 -4.53
N ILE A 293 2.76 -8.60 -4.86
CA ILE A 293 2.44 -7.23 -5.27
C ILE A 293 2.35 -6.38 -4.01
N ALA A 294 3.45 -5.71 -3.65
CA ALA A 294 3.56 -4.93 -2.41
C ALA A 294 2.81 -3.60 -2.50
N GLU A 295 2.70 -3.05 -3.70
CA GLU A 295 1.78 -1.96 -4.01
C GLU A 295 1.09 -2.18 -5.35
N SER A 296 -0.20 -1.88 -5.39
CA SER A 296 -0.93 -1.57 -6.61
C SER A 296 -2.10 -0.65 -6.28
N GLY A 297 -2.31 0.32 -7.13
CA GLY A 297 -3.40 1.27 -7.00
C GLY A 297 -3.57 2.08 -8.28
N ILE A 298 -4.68 2.79 -8.37
CA ILE A 298 -4.98 3.65 -9.51
C ILE A 298 -6.01 4.68 -9.09
N GLY A 299 -5.92 5.89 -9.62
CA GLY A 299 -6.93 6.89 -9.39
C GLY A 299 -8.29 6.55 -10.00
N ALA A 300 -9.38 6.86 -9.29
CA ALA A 300 -10.75 6.70 -9.79
C ALA A 300 -11.08 7.78 -10.84
N MET A 301 -10.34 7.83 -11.96
CA MET A 301 -10.43 8.90 -12.94
C MET A 301 -10.31 8.43 -14.39
N LYS A 302 -10.79 9.25 -15.31
CA LYS A 302 -10.64 9.00 -16.74
C LYS A 302 -9.17 8.97 -17.17
N GLY A 303 -8.82 7.99 -18.02
CA GLY A 303 -7.50 7.81 -18.59
C GLY A 303 -6.44 7.30 -17.63
N ALA A 304 -6.80 6.84 -16.43
CA ALA A 304 -5.84 6.42 -15.42
C ALA A 304 -5.09 5.13 -15.79
N TYR A 305 -5.64 4.28 -16.65
CA TYR A 305 -4.95 3.06 -17.12
C TYR A 305 -3.61 3.35 -17.80
N HIS A 306 -3.47 4.54 -18.42
CA HIS A 306 -2.25 4.92 -19.15
C HIS A 306 -1.09 5.30 -18.22
N ALA A 307 -1.40 5.75 -17.01
CA ALA A 307 -0.42 6.18 -16.01
C ALA A 307 -0.99 5.93 -14.59
N PRO A 308 -1.06 4.68 -14.14
CA PRO A 308 -1.69 4.34 -12.86
C PRO A 308 -0.99 4.99 -11.65
N GLY A 309 0.31 5.28 -11.75
CA GLY A 309 1.06 6.00 -10.72
C GLY A 309 0.89 7.53 -10.74
N ASP A 310 0.10 8.11 -11.66
CA ASP A 310 -0.15 9.55 -11.70
C ASP A 310 -1.36 9.91 -10.82
N PHE A 311 -1.14 9.94 -9.53
CA PHE A 311 -2.17 10.13 -8.51
C PHE A 311 -2.65 11.58 -8.35
N TYR A 312 -1.88 12.50 -8.88
CA TYR A 312 -2.09 13.94 -8.70
C TYR A 312 -2.78 14.60 -9.88
N ALA A 313 -2.93 13.87 -10.99
CA ALA A 313 -3.67 14.36 -12.11
C ALA A 313 -5.14 14.62 -11.73
N ARG A 314 -5.58 15.85 -11.91
CA ARG A 314 -6.99 16.21 -11.72
C ARG A 314 -7.76 15.93 -13.00
N ARG A 315 -8.50 14.84 -13.01
CA ARG A 315 -9.34 14.44 -14.15
C ARG A 315 -10.74 14.12 -13.64
N THR A 316 -11.70 14.01 -14.55
CA THR A 316 -13.08 13.61 -14.20
C THR A 316 -13.08 12.25 -13.49
N VAL A 317 -13.76 12.17 -12.36
CA VAL A 317 -13.92 10.92 -11.61
C VAL A 317 -14.57 9.84 -12.47
N ASN A 318 -14.01 8.64 -12.44
CA ASN A 318 -14.54 7.44 -13.06
C ASN A 318 -14.22 6.23 -12.17
N GLU A 319 -15.11 5.92 -11.25
CA GLU A 319 -14.94 4.80 -10.30
C GLU A 319 -14.86 3.43 -10.98
N LYS A 320 -15.47 3.28 -12.16
CA LYS A 320 -15.35 2.05 -12.94
C LYS A 320 -13.93 1.73 -13.37
N VAL A 321 -13.14 2.77 -13.70
CA VAL A 321 -11.73 2.61 -14.05
C VAL A 321 -10.96 2.01 -12.87
N GLN A 322 -11.17 2.53 -11.67
CA GLN A 322 -10.53 2.00 -10.48
C GLN A 322 -10.99 0.56 -10.17
N ALA A 323 -12.30 0.31 -10.12
CA ALA A 323 -12.83 -1.00 -9.81
C ALA A 323 -12.39 -2.10 -10.81
N ASN A 324 -12.39 -1.78 -12.12
CA ASN A 324 -11.92 -2.73 -13.15
C ASN A 324 -10.43 -3.04 -13.01
N TRP A 325 -9.62 -2.05 -12.65
CA TRP A 325 -8.18 -2.26 -12.39
C TRP A 325 -7.97 -3.23 -11.23
N TYR A 326 -8.62 -2.99 -10.08
CA TYR A 326 -8.52 -3.85 -8.91
C TYR A 326 -8.95 -5.28 -9.22
N THR A 327 -10.04 -5.44 -9.99
CA THR A 327 -10.50 -6.75 -10.44
C THR A 327 -9.47 -7.44 -11.34
N ALA A 328 -8.89 -6.71 -12.30
CA ALA A 328 -7.90 -7.26 -13.22
C ALA A 328 -6.60 -7.69 -12.50
N VAL A 329 -6.10 -6.85 -11.59
CA VAL A 329 -4.90 -7.17 -10.81
C VAL A 329 -5.14 -8.41 -9.96
N CYS A 330 -6.31 -8.51 -9.31
CA CYS A 330 -6.67 -9.70 -8.54
C CYS A 330 -6.66 -10.98 -9.39
N GLN A 331 -7.24 -10.94 -10.59
CA GLN A 331 -7.21 -12.07 -11.52
C GLN A 331 -5.77 -12.47 -11.86
N VAL A 332 -4.90 -11.51 -12.17
CA VAL A 332 -3.49 -11.76 -12.47
C VAL A 332 -2.75 -12.39 -11.29
N VAL A 333 -2.96 -11.89 -10.08
CA VAL A 333 -2.37 -12.47 -8.86
C VAL A 333 -2.75 -13.94 -8.70
N GLN A 334 -4.01 -14.30 -8.96
CA GLN A 334 -4.50 -15.66 -8.88
C GLN A 334 -3.97 -16.53 -10.02
N GLU A 335 -4.07 -16.06 -11.27
CA GLU A 335 -3.58 -16.77 -12.47
C GLU A 335 -2.08 -17.07 -12.40
N ARG A 336 -1.30 -16.10 -11.90
CA ARG A 336 0.16 -16.24 -11.77
C ARG A 336 0.58 -16.91 -10.45
N GLN A 337 -0.36 -17.31 -9.60
CA GLN A 337 -0.13 -17.93 -8.30
C GLN A 337 0.83 -17.13 -7.43
N MET A 338 0.62 -15.81 -7.36
CA MET A 338 1.45 -14.89 -6.60
C MET A 338 1.11 -14.92 -5.11
N GLN A 339 1.99 -14.36 -4.27
CA GLN A 339 1.82 -14.34 -2.81
C GLN A 339 0.67 -13.46 -2.31
N GLY A 340 0.06 -12.63 -3.17
CA GLY A 340 -1.03 -11.74 -2.82
C GLY A 340 -0.81 -10.32 -3.34
N VAL A 341 -1.60 -9.40 -2.80
CA VAL A 341 -1.54 -7.98 -3.16
C VAL A 341 -1.85 -7.08 -1.96
N TYR A 342 -1.13 -5.97 -1.86
CA TYR A 342 -1.44 -4.86 -0.97
C TYR A 342 -1.92 -3.68 -1.81
N TRP A 343 -3.14 -3.24 -1.52
CA TRP A 343 -3.74 -2.10 -2.23
C TRP A 343 -3.21 -0.77 -1.68
N TRP A 344 -2.64 0.03 -2.53
CA TRP A 344 -2.23 1.40 -2.24
C TRP A 344 -3.38 2.36 -2.51
N SER A 345 -3.89 3.14 -1.57
CA SER A 345 -3.63 3.14 -0.13
C SER A 345 -4.86 3.71 0.60
N ILE A 346 -4.84 3.62 1.91
CA ILE A 346 -5.70 4.41 2.79
C ILE A 346 -4.78 5.29 3.63
N HIS A 347 -5.15 6.56 3.84
CA HIS A 347 -4.45 7.42 4.78
C HIS A 347 -4.92 7.16 6.20
N PHE A 348 -3.98 7.06 7.13
CA PHE A 348 -4.27 6.77 8.54
C PHE A 348 -5.21 7.77 9.19
N ASP A 349 -5.18 9.02 8.72
CA ASP A 349 -5.97 10.12 9.27
C ASP A 349 -7.39 10.19 8.71
N ASP A 350 -7.66 9.52 7.61
CA ASP A 350 -8.95 9.53 6.97
C ASP A 350 -9.97 8.65 7.73
N ASP A 351 -11.24 8.96 7.57
CA ASP A 351 -12.31 8.04 7.94
C ASP A 351 -12.59 7.10 6.78
N PRO A 352 -12.20 5.81 6.87
CA PRO A 352 -12.37 4.88 5.76
C PRO A 352 -13.84 4.57 5.43
N ASN A 353 -14.79 5.01 6.27
CA ASN A 353 -16.22 4.84 6.01
C ASN A 353 -16.83 6.05 5.28
N THR A 354 -16.05 7.10 5.04
CA THR A 354 -16.52 8.31 4.36
C THR A 354 -16.09 8.31 2.91
N ALA A 355 -17.04 8.42 1.99
CA ALA A 355 -16.74 8.54 0.57
C ALA A 355 -15.96 9.83 0.28
N PRO A 356 -14.96 9.79 -0.61
CA PRO A 356 -14.29 10.99 -1.08
C PRO A 356 -15.30 11.95 -1.72
N ASP A 357 -15.33 13.20 -1.27
CA ASP A 357 -16.27 14.23 -1.75
C ASP A 357 -15.76 15.02 -2.96
N ASP A 358 -14.49 14.89 -3.33
CA ASP A 358 -13.90 15.57 -4.46
C ASP A 358 -14.33 14.93 -5.80
N LYS A 359 -15.12 15.66 -6.55
CA LYS A 359 -15.64 15.22 -7.86
C LYS A 359 -14.63 15.35 -9.00
N THR A 360 -13.52 16.06 -8.80
CA THR A 360 -12.52 16.38 -9.83
C THR A 360 -11.14 15.86 -9.50
N ALA A 361 -10.87 15.48 -8.27
CA ALA A 361 -9.63 14.85 -7.84
C ALA A 361 -9.85 13.37 -7.68
N SER A 362 -9.14 12.63 -8.48
CA SER A 362 -9.02 11.22 -8.29
C SER A 362 -7.89 10.99 -7.32
N ARG A 363 -8.19 10.42 -6.19
CA ARG A 363 -7.19 9.88 -5.29
C ARG A 363 -7.03 8.39 -5.55
N LEU A 364 -5.89 7.87 -5.17
CA LEU A 364 -5.67 6.44 -5.02
C LEU A 364 -6.59 5.83 -3.98
N ASP A 365 -7.04 6.65 -3.05
CA ASP A 365 -7.94 6.25 -2.01
C ASP A 365 -9.18 5.59 -2.60
N PHE A 366 -9.37 4.34 -2.23
CA PHE A 366 -10.50 3.52 -2.63
C PHE A 366 -11.57 3.43 -1.53
N ALA A 367 -11.25 3.86 -0.30
CA ALA A 367 -12.15 3.80 0.83
C ALA A 367 -13.39 4.66 0.58
N GLY A 368 -14.57 4.10 0.90
CA GLY A 368 -15.84 4.75 0.63
C GLY A 368 -16.27 4.75 -0.86
N ARG A 369 -15.55 4.04 -1.76
CA ARG A 369 -15.94 3.85 -3.16
C ARG A 369 -16.58 2.46 -3.37
N PRO A 370 -17.93 2.36 -3.45
CA PRO A 370 -18.62 1.07 -3.40
C PRO A 370 -18.20 0.08 -4.49
N LEU A 371 -17.91 0.56 -5.70
CA LEU A 371 -17.49 -0.31 -6.80
C LEU A 371 -16.11 -0.94 -6.54
N THR A 372 -15.18 -0.14 -6.05
CA THR A 372 -13.82 -0.61 -5.74
C THR A 372 -13.81 -1.51 -4.51
N GLU A 373 -14.54 -1.13 -3.45
CA GLU A 373 -14.68 -1.97 -2.25
C GLU A 373 -15.29 -3.33 -2.59
N LYS A 374 -16.30 -3.35 -3.50
CA LYS A 374 -16.87 -4.61 -3.99
C LYS A 374 -15.83 -5.45 -4.72
N ALA A 375 -14.99 -4.84 -5.58
CA ALA A 375 -13.91 -5.54 -6.27
C ALA A 375 -12.91 -6.15 -5.28
N ILE A 376 -12.51 -5.38 -4.25
CA ILE A 376 -11.62 -5.84 -3.19
C ILE A 376 -12.24 -7.00 -2.41
N LYS A 377 -13.49 -6.86 -1.96
CA LYS A 377 -14.20 -7.93 -1.23
C LYS A 377 -14.31 -9.21 -2.05
N THR A 378 -14.64 -9.10 -3.33
CA THR A 378 -14.69 -10.25 -4.24
C THR A 378 -13.32 -10.91 -4.40
N CYS A 379 -12.23 -10.11 -4.49
CA CYS A 379 -10.87 -10.61 -4.55
C CYS A 379 -10.49 -11.37 -3.28
N PHE A 380 -10.70 -10.76 -2.13
CA PHE A 380 -10.28 -11.29 -0.84
C PHE A 380 -11.11 -12.49 -0.35
N SER A 381 -12.33 -12.65 -0.87
CA SER A 381 -13.20 -13.81 -0.63
C SER A 381 -13.13 -14.88 -1.72
N SER A 382 -12.15 -14.80 -2.62
CA SER A 382 -11.99 -15.80 -3.67
C SER A 382 -11.46 -17.13 -3.14
N ASP A 383 -11.67 -18.20 -3.90
CA ASP A 383 -11.19 -19.55 -3.58
C ASP A 383 -9.66 -19.73 -3.82
N TYR A 384 -8.95 -18.65 -4.13
CA TYR A 384 -7.51 -18.71 -4.31
C TYR A 384 -6.81 -19.01 -2.98
N ALA A 385 -6.27 -20.22 -2.88
CA ALA A 385 -5.61 -20.70 -1.64
C ALA A 385 -4.19 -20.14 -1.43
N GLY A 386 -3.65 -19.40 -2.39
CA GLY A 386 -2.27 -18.90 -2.37
C GLY A 386 -1.30 -19.75 -3.19
N PRO A 387 -0.02 -19.37 -3.22
CA PRO A 387 1.01 -20.11 -3.97
C PRO A 387 1.29 -21.50 -3.41
N GLY A 388 0.81 -21.80 -2.20
CA GLY A 388 1.16 -23.00 -1.46
C GLY A 388 2.52 -22.89 -0.78
N THR A 389 2.88 -23.92 -0.06
CA THR A 389 4.24 -24.10 0.47
C THR A 389 4.94 -25.11 -0.42
N ASP A 390 5.78 -24.62 -1.36
CA ASP A 390 6.71 -25.55 -2.03
C ASP A 390 7.78 -25.96 -1.02
N ASP A 391 7.56 -27.11 -0.35
CA ASP A 391 8.57 -27.77 0.46
C ASP A 391 9.68 -28.44 -0.38
N SER A 392 9.76 -28.11 -1.69
CA SER A 392 10.66 -28.77 -2.65
C SER A 392 12.01 -28.10 -2.87
N THR A 393 12.39 -27.11 -2.02
CA THR A 393 13.76 -26.56 -2.02
C THR A 393 14.38 -26.73 -0.63
N SER A 394 14.77 -27.95 -0.30
CA SER A 394 15.76 -28.27 0.73
C SER A 394 17.09 -28.65 0.06
#